data_5d815c8e656f8bc1d2a1c5d5392af1ca
#
_entry.id   5d815c8e656f8bc1d2a1c5d5392af1ca
#
_cell.length_a   1.000
_cell.length_b   1.000
_cell.length_c   1.000
_cell.angle_alpha   90.00
_cell.angle_beta   90.00
_cell.angle_gamma   90.00
#
_symmetry.space_group_name_H-M   'P 1'
#
loop_
_entity.id
_entity.type
_entity.pdbx_description
1 polymer ?
#
loop_
_entity_poly.entity_id
_entity_poly.type
_entity_poly.pdbx_seq_one_letter_code
_entity_poly.pdbx_strand_id
1 'polypeptide(L)'
;SDCNLLRSAKPLSPLAVVVGLFGAVRYSTMSLVISPDFQHILRVLNTNIDGRRKVMYAITAIPGVGRRFANVVCKKAAVDAHKRAGELTADEVEKLVAIIQNPKQFKIPTWFLNRQKDYKTGKYSQAFANTLHTTLRSDLERLKKIRAHRGLRHYWCIRVRGQHTKSTGRRGKTMAATKK
;
A
#
# COMPACT_ATOMS: atom_id res chain seq x y z
N SER A 1 49.17 -12.10 50.13
CA SER A 1 49.93 -11.82 48.91
C SER A 1 49.58 -12.89 47.89
N ASP A 2 49.02 -12.55 46.83
CA ASP A 2 48.68 -13.29 45.60
C ASP A 2 47.19 -13.39 45.27
N CYS A 3 46.60 -12.23 45.00
CA CYS A 3 45.31 -12.10 44.45
C CYS A 3 45.35 -11.31 43.11
N ASN A 4 46.04 -11.85 42.09
CA ASN A 4 46.11 -11.13 40.79
C ASN A 4 46.45 -12.03 39.59
N LEU A 5 45.75 -13.17 39.44
CA LEU A 5 45.96 -14.03 38.27
C LEU A 5 44.67 -14.63 37.66
N LEU A 6 43.53 -13.88 37.70
CA LEU A 6 42.29 -14.31 37.03
C LEU A 6 41.62 -13.16 36.31
N ARG A 7 42.36 -12.45 35.44
CA ARG A 7 41.79 -11.46 34.51
C ARG A 7 42.42 -11.57 33.14
N SER A 8 42.15 -12.67 32.39
CA SER A 8 42.26 -12.68 30.94
C SER A 8 41.65 -13.94 30.34
N ALA A 9 40.36 -14.14 30.56
CA ALA A 9 39.59 -15.03 29.70
C ALA A 9 38.64 -14.16 28.90
N LYS A 10 39.00 -13.89 27.62
CA LYS A 10 38.11 -13.32 26.65
C LYS A 10 36.94 -14.29 26.44
N PRO A 11 35.67 -13.86 26.47
CA PRO A 11 34.56 -14.74 26.13
C PRO A 11 34.67 -15.14 24.65
N LEU A 12 34.82 -16.42 24.42
CA LEU A 12 34.68 -17.04 23.12
C LEU A 12 33.28 -16.73 22.58
N SER A 13 33.21 -16.06 21.41
CA SER A 13 32.00 -15.81 20.68
C SER A 13 31.26 -17.13 20.36
N PRO A 14 29.95 -17.23 20.53
CA PRO A 14 29.17 -18.46 20.29
C PRO A 14 28.89 -18.75 18.80
N LEU A 15 29.84 -18.46 17.91
CA LEU A 15 29.65 -18.59 16.44
C LEU A 15 30.56 -19.62 15.78
N ALA A 16 31.20 -20.50 16.56
CA ALA A 16 32.18 -21.44 16.01
C ALA A 16 31.82 -22.93 16.18
N VAL A 17 30.57 -23.31 16.32
CA VAL A 17 30.17 -24.72 16.27
C VAL A 17 28.82 -24.85 15.60
N VAL A 18 28.76 -24.83 14.29
CA VAL A 18 27.90 -25.65 13.40
C VAL A 18 28.48 -25.56 11.99
N VAL A 19 29.62 -26.15 11.74
CA VAL A 19 30.06 -26.51 10.40
C VAL A 19 29.83 -28.00 10.27
N GLY A 20 28.69 -28.35 9.70
CA GLY A 20 28.34 -29.73 9.42
C GLY A 20 27.01 -29.83 8.66
N LEU A 21 27.07 -30.00 7.34
CA LEU A 21 26.06 -30.60 6.47
C LEU A 21 24.78 -29.85 6.07
N PHE A 22 24.70 -28.53 6.21
CA PHE A 22 23.68 -27.83 5.42
C PHE A 22 24.35 -26.73 4.62
N GLY A 23 24.11 -26.72 3.28
CA GLY A 23 24.65 -25.74 2.36
C GLY A 23 24.45 -24.33 2.90
N ALA A 24 25.53 -23.54 2.93
CA ALA A 24 25.51 -22.17 3.41
C ALA A 24 24.43 -21.39 2.67
N VAL A 25 23.32 -21.15 3.34
CA VAL A 25 22.32 -20.17 2.90
C VAL A 25 23.04 -18.83 2.95
N ARG A 26 23.56 -18.40 1.81
CA ARG A 26 24.10 -17.05 1.65
C ARG A 26 22.93 -16.09 1.86
N TYR A 27 22.77 -15.53 3.02
CA TYR A 27 21.98 -14.33 3.20
C TYR A 27 22.72 -13.23 2.42
N SER A 28 22.30 -13.02 1.20
CA SER A 28 22.66 -11.83 0.47
C SER A 28 22.09 -10.66 1.27
N THR A 29 22.94 -9.99 2.05
CA THR A 29 22.66 -8.66 2.53
C THR A 29 22.52 -7.82 1.29
N MET A 30 21.29 -7.56 0.88
CA MET A 30 21.01 -6.67 -0.25
C MET A 30 21.45 -5.26 0.15
N SER A 31 22.74 -4.97 -0.01
CA SER A 31 23.20 -3.60 -0.14
C SER A 31 22.43 -3.02 -1.31
N LEU A 32 21.87 -1.83 -1.13
CA LEU A 32 21.10 -1.13 -2.15
C LEU A 32 22.07 -0.64 -3.22
N VAL A 33 22.58 -1.56 -4.05
CA VAL A 33 23.37 -1.23 -5.24
C VAL A 33 22.39 -0.67 -6.25
N ILE A 34 22.33 0.64 -6.33
CA ILE A 34 21.49 1.34 -7.30
C ILE A 34 22.14 1.13 -8.67
N SER A 35 21.46 0.37 -9.54
CA SER A 35 21.87 0.24 -10.94
C SER A 35 21.77 1.61 -11.64
N PRO A 36 22.59 1.87 -12.68
CA PRO A 36 22.55 3.14 -13.42
C PRO A 36 21.17 3.42 -14.04
N ASP A 37 20.41 2.38 -14.34
CA ASP A 37 19.07 2.47 -14.95
C ASP A 37 17.93 2.59 -13.90
N PHE A 38 18.27 2.82 -12.62
CA PHE A 38 17.29 2.88 -11.56
C PHE A 38 16.46 4.16 -11.62
N GLN A 39 15.14 4.00 -11.73
CA GLN A 39 14.19 5.12 -11.71
C GLN A 39 13.72 5.43 -10.29
N HIS A 40 14.10 6.60 -9.77
CA HIS A 40 13.70 7.03 -8.44
C HIS A 40 12.19 7.29 -8.31
N ILE A 41 11.56 7.79 -9.37
CA ILE A 41 10.14 8.11 -9.43
C ILE A 41 9.56 7.52 -10.70
N LEU A 42 8.57 6.63 -10.54
CA LEU A 42 7.78 6.12 -11.65
C LEU A 42 6.40 6.78 -11.65
N ARG A 43 5.90 7.14 -12.83
CA ARG A 43 4.54 7.64 -12.98
C ARG A 43 3.65 6.54 -13.55
N VAL A 44 2.77 6.00 -12.71
CA VAL A 44 1.85 4.92 -13.10
C VAL A 44 0.42 5.34 -12.77
N LEU A 45 -0.51 5.23 -13.72
CA LEU A 45 -1.94 5.56 -13.54
C LEU A 45 -2.14 6.96 -12.91
N ASN A 46 -1.41 7.96 -13.39
CA ASN A 46 -1.44 9.34 -12.91
C ASN A 46 -1.02 9.53 -11.44
N THR A 47 -0.33 8.55 -10.86
CA THR A 47 0.25 8.64 -9.50
C THR A 47 1.76 8.49 -9.57
N ASN A 48 2.46 9.26 -8.76
CA ASN A 48 3.90 9.13 -8.61
C ASN A 48 4.20 8.05 -7.59
N ILE A 49 5.04 7.11 -7.97
CA ILE A 49 5.45 5.96 -7.17
C ILE A 49 6.93 6.09 -6.84
N ASP A 50 7.29 5.90 -5.59
CA ASP A 50 8.67 5.89 -5.13
C ASP A 50 9.36 4.59 -5.54
N GLY A 51 10.39 4.69 -6.39
CA GLY A 51 11.18 3.57 -6.89
C GLY A 51 11.97 2.83 -5.80
N ARG A 52 12.28 3.47 -4.68
CA ARG A 52 13.02 2.86 -3.57
C ARG A 52 12.21 1.80 -2.82
N ARG A 53 10.89 1.85 -2.91
CA ARG A 53 10.01 0.88 -2.24
C ARG A 53 9.98 -0.44 -3.01
N LYS A 54 9.74 -1.54 -2.29
CA LYS A 54 9.44 -2.83 -2.93
C LYS A 54 8.18 -2.70 -3.80
N VAL A 55 8.15 -3.36 -4.96
CA VAL A 55 7.06 -3.28 -5.95
C VAL A 55 5.68 -3.40 -5.31
N MET A 56 5.47 -4.40 -4.45
CA MET A 56 4.20 -4.62 -3.78
C MET A 56 3.73 -3.40 -2.97
N TYR A 57 4.65 -2.73 -2.25
CA TYR A 57 4.30 -1.55 -1.45
C TYR A 57 4.27 -0.27 -2.28
N ALA A 58 5.06 -0.22 -3.35
CA ALA A 58 5.10 0.90 -4.25
C ALA A 58 3.76 1.08 -4.98
N ILE A 59 3.18 -0.01 -5.48
CA ILE A 59 1.86 -0.02 -6.15
C ILE A 59 0.74 0.44 -5.21
N THR A 60 0.87 0.25 -3.90
CA THR A 60 -0.15 0.73 -2.95
C THR A 60 -0.26 2.25 -2.86
N ALA A 61 0.67 3.00 -3.46
CA ALA A 61 0.55 4.45 -3.60
C ALA A 61 -0.62 4.85 -4.52
N ILE A 62 -1.05 3.95 -5.42
CA ILE A 62 -2.19 4.18 -6.31
C ILE A 62 -3.49 4.12 -5.47
N PRO A 63 -4.29 5.20 -5.41
CA PRO A 63 -5.56 5.17 -4.70
C PRO A 63 -6.47 4.04 -5.22
N GLY A 64 -7.02 3.25 -4.31
CA GLY A 64 -7.85 2.08 -4.66
C GLY A 64 -7.10 0.76 -4.73
N VAL A 65 -5.77 0.76 -4.65
CA VAL A 65 -4.94 -0.45 -4.64
C VAL A 65 -4.38 -0.65 -3.22
N GLY A 66 -4.84 -1.67 -2.53
CA GLY A 66 -4.34 -2.04 -1.21
C GLY A 66 -3.22 -3.09 -1.27
N ARG A 67 -2.58 -3.37 -0.14
CA ARG A 67 -1.47 -4.35 -0.05
C ARG A 67 -1.86 -5.74 -0.54
N ARG A 68 -3.04 -6.23 -0.18
CA ARG A 68 -3.52 -7.56 -0.62
C ARG A 68 -3.76 -7.62 -2.12
N PHE A 69 -4.38 -6.60 -2.68
CA PHE A 69 -4.61 -6.51 -4.13
C PHE A 69 -3.28 -6.39 -4.89
N ALA A 70 -2.36 -5.53 -4.43
CA ALA A 70 -1.02 -5.40 -5.01
C ALA A 70 -0.25 -6.74 -5.03
N ASN A 71 -0.30 -7.53 -3.96
CA ASN A 71 0.33 -8.85 -3.92
C ASN A 71 -0.24 -9.79 -4.98
N VAL A 72 -1.57 -9.83 -5.14
CA VAL A 72 -2.22 -10.64 -6.18
C VAL A 72 -1.82 -10.16 -7.58
N VAL A 73 -1.77 -8.85 -7.79
CA VAL A 73 -1.35 -8.24 -9.06
C VAL A 73 0.09 -8.64 -9.41
N CYS A 74 1.04 -8.52 -8.47
CA CYS A 74 2.44 -8.94 -8.71
C CYS A 74 2.54 -10.43 -9.04
N LYS A 75 1.82 -11.31 -8.34
CA LYS A 75 1.80 -12.75 -8.62
C LYS A 75 1.21 -13.06 -10.00
N LYS A 76 0.16 -12.35 -10.42
CA LYS A 76 -0.46 -12.54 -11.75
C LYS A 76 0.40 -11.99 -12.88
N ALA A 77 1.18 -10.94 -12.62
CA ALA A 77 2.14 -10.39 -13.57
C ALA A 77 3.44 -11.21 -13.65
N ALA A 78 3.63 -12.20 -12.77
CA ALA A 78 4.87 -12.95 -12.59
C ALA A 78 6.09 -12.05 -12.29
N VAL A 79 5.86 -10.95 -11.56
CA VAL A 79 6.89 -10.00 -11.12
C VAL A 79 7.28 -10.32 -9.68
N ASP A 80 8.58 -10.29 -9.38
CA ASP A 80 9.05 -10.51 -8.02
C ASP A 80 8.61 -9.36 -7.10
N ALA A 81 7.87 -9.71 -6.05
CA ALA A 81 7.36 -8.76 -5.06
C ALA A 81 8.46 -8.13 -4.20
N HIS A 82 9.65 -8.74 -4.14
CA HIS A 82 10.81 -8.24 -3.38
C HIS A 82 11.67 -7.24 -4.15
N LYS A 83 11.57 -7.24 -5.48
CA LYS A 83 12.24 -6.30 -6.38
C LYS A 83 11.87 -4.86 -6.02
N ARG A 84 12.77 -3.91 -6.23
CA ARG A 84 12.46 -2.48 -6.06
C ARG A 84 11.66 -1.97 -7.25
N ALA A 85 10.75 -1.02 -7.02
CA ALA A 85 9.92 -0.50 -8.10
C ALA A 85 10.73 0.21 -9.19
N GLY A 86 11.85 0.87 -8.81
CA GLY A 86 12.73 1.54 -9.75
C GLY A 86 13.55 0.63 -10.68
N GLU A 87 13.56 -0.68 -10.38
CA GLU A 87 14.24 -1.71 -11.20
C GLU A 87 13.30 -2.38 -12.20
N LEU A 88 12.02 -1.97 -12.23
CA LEU A 88 11.03 -2.53 -13.14
C LEU A 88 11.29 -2.10 -14.58
N THR A 89 11.18 -3.05 -15.49
CA THR A 89 11.19 -2.77 -16.93
C THR A 89 9.85 -2.17 -17.37
N ALA A 90 9.83 -1.46 -18.49
CA ALA A 90 8.60 -0.89 -19.05
C ALA A 90 7.53 -1.96 -19.28
N ASP A 91 7.91 -3.13 -19.80
CA ASP A 91 7.00 -4.25 -20.06
C ASP A 91 6.37 -4.79 -18.77
N GLU A 92 7.15 -4.87 -17.68
CA GLU A 92 6.63 -5.28 -16.36
C GLU A 92 5.61 -4.27 -15.83
N VAL A 93 5.87 -2.98 -15.98
CA VAL A 93 4.95 -1.92 -15.58
C VAL A 93 3.65 -1.99 -16.38
N GLU A 94 3.72 -2.19 -17.69
CA GLU A 94 2.53 -2.33 -18.54
C GLU A 94 1.67 -3.54 -18.14
N LYS A 95 2.30 -4.69 -17.87
CA LYS A 95 1.60 -5.87 -17.36
C LYS A 95 0.87 -5.60 -16.04
N LEU A 96 1.54 -4.92 -15.10
CA LEU A 96 0.92 -4.54 -13.83
C LEU A 96 -0.29 -3.61 -14.04
N VAL A 97 -0.16 -2.62 -14.91
CA VAL A 97 -1.24 -1.68 -15.27
C VAL A 97 -2.43 -2.41 -15.90
N ALA A 98 -2.18 -3.30 -16.87
CA ALA A 98 -3.22 -4.08 -17.54
C ALA A 98 -4.04 -4.92 -16.55
N ILE A 99 -3.38 -5.55 -15.56
CA ILE A 99 -4.05 -6.35 -14.53
C ILE A 99 -4.89 -5.47 -13.60
N ILE A 100 -4.39 -4.29 -13.22
CA ILE A 100 -5.13 -3.35 -12.36
C ILE A 100 -6.39 -2.83 -13.07
N GLN A 101 -6.29 -2.54 -14.38
CA GLN A 101 -7.40 -2.05 -15.19
C GLN A 101 -8.46 -3.13 -15.42
N ASN A 102 -8.04 -4.34 -15.74
CA ASN A 102 -8.93 -5.44 -16.13
C ASN A 102 -8.74 -6.71 -15.26
N PRO A 103 -9.01 -6.67 -13.96
CA PRO A 103 -8.71 -7.78 -13.05
C PRO A 103 -9.48 -9.05 -13.37
N LYS A 104 -10.67 -8.94 -13.99
CA LYS A 104 -11.48 -10.10 -14.37
C LYS A 104 -10.82 -10.96 -15.45
N GLN A 105 -10.14 -10.35 -16.42
CA GLN A 105 -9.43 -11.06 -17.50
C GLN A 105 -8.33 -11.96 -16.94
N PHE A 106 -7.72 -11.55 -15.83
CA PHE A 106 -6.66 -12.29 -15.14
C PHE A 106 -7.17 -13.25 -14.06
N LYS A 107 -8.46 -13.63 -14.12
CA LYS A 107 -9.09 -14.58 -13.20
C LYS A 107 -8.99 -14.15 -11.72
N ILE A 108 -9.09 -12.84 -11.45
CA ILE A 108 -9.24 -12.32 -10.08
C ILE A 108 -10.72 -12.40 -9.71
N PRO A 109 -11.07 -13.02 -8.57
CA PRO A 109 -12.47 -13.22 -8.19
C PRO A 109 -13.18 -11.89 -7.92
N THR A 110 -14.46 -11.83 -8.26
CA THR A 110 -15.26 -10.59 -8.16
C THR A 110 -15.44 -10.08 -6.74
N TRP A 111 -15.45 -10.98 -5.76
CA TRP A 111 -15.56 -10.62 -4.34
C TRP A 111 -14.32 -9.85 -3.81
N PHE A 112 -13.20 -9.93 -4.53
CA PHE A 112 -11.95 -9.28 -4.15
C PHE A 112 -11.87 -7.81 -4.61
N LEU A 113 -12.75 -7.42 -5.54
CA LEU A 113 -12.79 -6.08 -6.10
C LEU A 113 -13.42 -5.07 -5.12
N ASN A 114 -13.02 -3.82 -5.23
CA ASN A 114 -13.50 -2.75 -4.34
C ASN A 114 -14.88 -2.19 -4.76
N ARG A 115 -15.28 -2.31 -6.03
CA ARG A 115 -16.58 -1.88 -6.54
C ARG A 115 -17.41 -3.09 -6.96
N GLN A 116 -18.23 -3.57 -6.05
CA GLN A 116 -19.09 -4.72 -6.28
C GLN A 116 -20.50 -4.24 -6.61
N LYS A 117 -21.12 -4.86 -7.64
CA LYS A 117 -22.49 -4.63 -8.06
C LYS A 117 -22.83 -3.12 -8.10
N ASP A 118 -22.25 -2.39 -9.03
CA ASP A 118 -22.48 -0.95 -9.16
C ASP A 118 -23.98 -0.67 -9.38
N TYR A 119 -24.53 0.27 -8.63
CA TYR A 119 -25.97 0.57 -8.65
C TYR A 119 -26.51 1.04 -10.01
N LYS A 120 -25.65 1.61 -10.87
CA LYS A 120 -26.04 2.05 -12.22
C LYS A 120 -25.94 0.92 -13.24
N THR A 121 -24.81 0.21 -13.25
CA THR A 121 -24.46 -0.75 -14.29
C THR A 121 -24.62 -2.20 -13.87
N GLY A 122 -24.77 -2.48 -12.57
CA GLY A 122 -24.79 -3.84 -12.01
C GLY A 122 -23.46 -4.60 -12.14
N LYS A 123 -22.42 -3.98 -12.69
CA LYS A 123 -21.14 -4.63 -12.97
C LYS A 123 -20.20 -4.58 -11.77
N TYR A 124 -19.32 -5.57 -11.72
CA TYR A 124 -18.21 -5.60 -10.76
C TYR A 124 -16.96 -5.01 -11.42
N SER A 125 -16.31 -4.08 -10.77
CA SER A 125 -15.13 -3.39 -11.30
C SER A 125 -14.14 -3.05 -10.19
N GLN A 126 -12.93 -2.73 -10.57
CA GLN A 126 -11.94 -2.15 -9.68
C GLN A 126 -11.87 -0.65 -9.95
N ALA A 127 -12.22 0.15 -8.96
CA ALA A 127 -12.03 1.60 -9.03
C ALA A 127 -10.64 1.95 -8.49
N PHE A 128 -9.86 2.68 -9.27
CA PHE A 128 -8.49 3.10 -8.94
C PHE A 128 -8.25 4.55 -9.36
N ALA A 129 -7.23 5.18 -8.80
CA ALA A 129 -6.81 6.54 -9.10
C ALA A 129 -8.01 7.52 -9.19
N ASN A 130 -8.13 8.23 -10.29
CA ASN A 130 -9.21 9.20 -10.50
C ASN A 130 -10.61 8.57 -10.53
N THR A 131 -10.75 7.35 -11.03
CA THR A 131 -12.05 6.66 -11.06
C THR A 131 -12.60 6.45 -9.65
N LEU A 132 -11.74 6.17 -8.67
CA LEU A 132 -12.15 6.04 -7.27
C LEU A 132 -12.75 7.35 -6.73
N HIS A 133 -12.11 8.48 -7.00
CA HIS A 133 -12.60 9.79 -6.56
C HIS A 133 -13.92 10.16 -7.25
N THR A 134 -14.02 9.90 -8.55
CA THR A 134 -15.24 10.18 -9.33
C THR A 134 -16.42 9.33 -8.85
N THR A 135 -16.22 8.04 -8.62
CA THR A 135 -17.26 7.14 -8.13
C THR A 135 -17.71 7.52 -6.72
N LEU A 136 -16.77 7.84 -5.81
CA LEU A 136 -17.09 8.32 -4.47
C LEU A 136 -17.94 9.60 -4.52
N ARG A 137 -17.55 10.55 -5.37
CA ARG A 137 -18.29 11.81 -5.56
C ARG A 137 -19.71 11.54 -6.05
N SER A 138 -19.88 10.69 -7.06
CA SER A 138 -21.19 10.31 -7.59
C SER A 138 -22.08 9.65 -6.53
N ASP A 139 -21.51 8.78 -5.68
CA ASP A 139 -22.23 8.12 -4.60
C ASP A 139 -22.71 9.13 -3.55
N LEU A 140 -21.86 10.08 -3.16
CA LEU A 140 -22.24 11.14 -2.21
C LEU A 140 -23.29 12.08 -2.80
N GLU A 141 -23.18 12.45 -4.06
CA GLU A 141 -24.18 13.26 -4.76
C GLU A 141 -25.54 12.56 -4.83
N ARG A 142 -25.55 11.25 -5.08
CA ARG A 142 -26.78 10.47 -5.07
C ARG A 142 -27.45 10.49 -3.70
N LEU A 143 -26.67 10.22 -2.62
CA LEU A 143 -27.18 10.25 -1.26
C LEU A 143 -27.72 11.63 -0.87
N LYS A 144 -27.07 12.70 -1.35
CA LYS A 144 -27.52 14.09 -1.14
C LYS A 144 -28.83 14.37 -1.88
N LYS A 145 -28.96 13.93 -3.14
CA LYS A 145 -30.19 14.11 -3.93
C LYS A 145 -31.41 13.40 -3.32
N ILE A 146 -31.20 12.21 -2.77
CA ILE A 146 -32.24 11.44 -2.08
C ILE A 146 -32.58 12.05 -0.72
N ARG A 147 -31.80 13.03 -0.22
CA ARG A 147 -31.89 13.60 1.13
C ARG A 147 -31.74 12.55 2.22
N ALA A 148 -30.97 11.49 1.97
CA ALA A 148 -30.65 10.50 2.98
C ALA A 148 -29.87 11.12 4.14
N HIS A 149 -30.13 10.67 5.37
CA HIS A 149 -29.44 11.15 6.57
C HIS A 149 -27.90 11.12 6.42
N ARG A 150 -27.35 10.03 5.86
CA ARG A 150 -25.90 9.92 5.58
C ARG A 150 -25.42 10.98 4.59
N GLY A 151 -26.18 11.23 3.52
CA GLY A 151 -25.83 12.23 2.51
C GLY A 151 -25.81 13.65 3.05
N LEU A 152 -26.80 14.01 3.85
CA LEU A 152 -26.87 15.32 4.52
C LEU A 152 -25.72 15.52 5.50
N ARG A 153 -25.40 14.51 6.27
CA ARG A 153 -24.26 14.57 7.21
C ARG A 153 -22.91 14.72 6.48
N HIS A 154 -22.72 14.05 5.34
CA HIS A 154 -21.54 14.28 4.50
C HIS A 154 -21.49 15.72 3.96
N TYR A 155 -22.64 16.27 3.56
CA TYR A 155 -22.74 17.64 3.10
C TYR A 155 -22.36 18.66 4.19
N TRP A 156 -22.86 18.44 5.42
CA TRP A 156 -22.50 19.27 6.59
C TRP A 156 -21.12 18.96 7.14
N CYS A 157 -20.44 17.99 6.54
CA CYS A 157 -19.13 17.55 7.01
C CYS A 157 -19.12 17.02 8.46
N ILE A 158 -20.18 16.39 8.90
CA ILE A 158 -20.34 15.80 10.22
C ILE A 158 -20.06 14.29 10.17
N ARG A 159 -19.67 13.69 11.29
CA ARG A 159 -19.46 12.25 11.40
C ARG A 159 -20.73 11.48 11.04
N VAL A 160 -20.58 10.37 10.27
CA VAL A 160 -21.71 9.66 9.64
C VAL A 160 -21.99 8.31 10.28
N ARG A 161 -21.01 7.69 10.96
CA ARG A 161 -21.12 6.33 11.51
C ARG A 161 -21.48 6.27 13.00
N GLY A 162 -22.25 7.21 13.51
CA GLY A 162 -22.66 7.23 14.91
C GLY A 162 -21.58 7.62 15.92
N GLN A 163 -20.44 8.16 15.45
CA GLN A 163 -19.38 8.62 16.34
C GLN A 163 -19.87 9.81 17.19
N HIS A 164 -19.44 9.84 18.45
CA HIS A 164 -19.74 10.95 19.34
C HIS A 164 -19.07 12.25 18.85
N THR A 165 -19.86 13.33 18.80
CA THR A 165 -19.43 14.63 18.28
C THR A 165 -19.29 15.70 19.36
N LYS A 166 -19.58 15.38 20.62
CA LYS A 166 -19.49 16.34 21.73
C LYS A 166 -18.07 16.91 21.90
N SER A 167 -17.06 16.06 21.81
CA SER A 167 -15.66 16.45 22.00
C SER A 167 -14.82 16.40 20.73
N THR A 168 -15.29 15.71 19.71
CA THR A 168 -14.56 15.47 18.44
C THR A 168 -15.21 16.18 17.27
N GLY A 169 -14.47 16.36 16.17
CA GLY A 169 -15.01 16.96 14.95
C GLY A 169 -15.18 18.47 15.00
N ARG A 170 -14.53 19.15 15.93
CA ARG A 170 -14.64 20.60 16.13
C ARG A 170 -13.97 21.46 15.05
N ARG A 171 -13.12 20.86 14.18
CA ARG A 171 -12.51 21.49 13.00
C ARG A 171 -11.96 22.91 13.25
N GLY A 172 -11.07 23.04 14.21
CA GLY A 172 -10.48 24.32 14.57
C GLY A 172 -11.38 25.27 15.40
N LYS A 173 -12.63 24.89 15.64
CA LYS A 173 -13.55 25.65 16.53
C LYS A 173 -13.31 25.34 18.02
N THR A 174 -12.05 25.18 18.41
CA THR A 174 -11.67 25.06 19.82
C THR A 174 -11.18 26.41 20.33
N MET A 175 -11.32 26.66 21.60
CA MET A 175 -10.89 27.94 22.22
C MET A 175 -9.43 28.31 21.91
N ALA A 176 -8.56 27.33 21.75
CA ALA A 176 -7.15 27.54 21.38
C ALA A 176 -6.94 28.03 19.92
N ALA A 177 -7.85 27.68 19.00
CA ALA A 177 -7.76 28.12 17.60
C ALA A 177 -8.38 29.50 17.35
N THR A 178 -9.20 30.00 18.29
CA THR A 178 -9.86 31.31 18.20
C THR A 178 -8.98 32.47 18.73
N LYS A 179 -7.81 32.14 19.29
CA LYS A 179 -6.84 33.14 19.83
C LYS A 179 -5.74 33.53 18.81
N LYS A 180 -5.99 33.39 17.51
CA LYS A 180 -5.11 33.95 16.48
C LYS A 180 -5.73 35.19 15.89
#